data_1326752b29df96118129fe21a02707d9
#
_entry.id   1326752b29df96118129fe21a02707d9
#
_cell.length_a   1.000
_cell.length_b   1.000
_cell.length_c   1.000
_cell.angle_alpha   90.00
_cell.angle_beta   90.00
_cell.angle_gamma   90.00
#
_symmetry.space_group_name_H-M   'P 1'
#
loop_
_entity.id
_entity.type
_entity.pdbx_description
1 polymer ?
#
loop_
_entity_poly.entity_id
_entity_poly.type
_entity_poly.pdbx_seq_one_letter_code
_entity_poly.pdbx_strand_id
1 'polypeptide(L)'
;MDNYIQFPRYSIYLIPNKLFIDQVDELLSKNNVKYDNLEISQYGLHYTVKAPFYLSHLYNEEELINSFQEYFLSNQNKSYKEVFNVLGLKKIKNVFALEMNSNEKFNFLCNDIMRYFDLYRKTLNQQEVQKDIKRFSNLTSLEMEYYLIWGYPYLFEFNNHHISVSDIAKEIIFDNSIKSLNYSNISLMRQDSLNSKFISICKSD
;
A
#
# COMPACT_ATOMS: atom_id res chain seq x y z
N MET A 1 0.76 -6.51 -29.73
CA MET A 1 0.98 -5.05 -29.57
C MET A 1 0.61 -4.71 -28.17
N ASP A 2 1.61 -4.91 -27.35
CA ASP A 2 1.50 -4.83 -25.91
C ASP A 2 2.31 -3.63 -25.50
N ASN A 3 1.82 -2.85 -24.63
CA ASN A 3 2.56 -1.87 -23.85
C ASN A 3 1.90 -0.51 -23.81
N TYR A 4 0.84 -0.46 -23.03
CA TYR A 4 0.48 0.80 -22.38
C TYR A 4 0.61 0.65 -20.85
N ILE A 5 1.68 -0.02 -20.38
CA ILE A 5 2.09 0.16 -19.00
C ILE A 5 2.87 1.49 -18.99
N GLN A 6 2.18 2.55 -18.65
CA GLN A 6 2.79 3.87 -18.51
C GLN A 6 3.55 3.88 -17.18
N PHE A 7 4.85 4.13 -17.21
CA PHE A 7 5.65 4.41 -16.03
C PHE A 7 6.09 5.88 -16.06
N PRO A 8 6.42 6.45 -14.89
CA PRO A 8 6.37 5.88 -13.55
C PRO A 8 4.95 5.71 -13.01
N ARG A 9 4.78 4.84 -12.00
CA ARG A 9 3.58 4.78 -11.17
C ARG A 9 3.89 5.19 -9.74
N TYR A 10 2.87 5.70 -9.05
CA TYR A 10 2.98 6.27 -7.71
C TYR A 10 2.09 5.51 -6.73
N SER A 11 2.42 5.60 -5.45
CA SER A 11 1.61 5.04 -4.36
C SER A 11 1.85 5.85 -3.09
N ILE A 12 0.96 5.75 -2.10
CA ILE A 12 1.19 6.33 -0.78
C ILE A 12 1.19 5.20 0.24
N TYR A 13 2.31 5.05 0.92
CA TYR A 13 2.56 3.99 1.89
C TYR A 13 2.87 4.57 3.26
N LEU A 14 2.37 3.90 4.28
CA LEU A 14 2.86 4.04 5.64
C LEU A 14 4.05 3.08 5.79
N ILE A 15 5.19 3.62 6.16
CA ILE A 15 6.45 2.88 6.24
C ILE A 15 6.71 2.47 7.69
N PRO A 16 6.82 1.17 7.98
CA PRO A 16 7.15 0.67 9.30
C PRO A 16 8.49 1.22 9.80
N ASN A 17 8.63 1.34 11.11
CA ASN A 17 9.91 1.68 11.69
C ASN A 17 10.90 0.50 11.60
N LYS A 18 12.19 0.80 11.85
CA LYS A 18 13.24 -0.21 11.74
C LYS A 18 13.01 -1.40 12.67
N LEU A 19 12.53 -1.19 13.88
CA LEU A 19 12.28 -2.26 14.83
C LEU A 19 11.28 -3.29 14.28
N PHE A 20 10.18 -2.82 13.68
CA PHE A 20 9.18 -3.71 13.07
C PHE A 20 9.77 -4.46 11.88
N ILE A 21 10.57 -3.79 11.05
CA ILE A 21 11.25 -4.43 9.91
C ILE A 21 12.16 -5.56 10.40
N ASP A 22 12.98 -5.28 11.41
CA ASP A 22 13.89 -6.28 12.00
C ASP A 22 13.12 -7.49 12.58
N GLN A 23 11.97 -7.26 13.22
CA GLN A 23 11.11 -8.33 13.72
C GLN A 23 10.51 -9.20 12.59
N VAL A 24 10.11 -8.59 11.47
CA VAL A 24 9.64 -9.33 10.30
C VAL A 24 10.78 -10.15 9.68
N ASP A 25 11.96 -9.59 9.56
CA ASP A 25 13.14 -10.31 9.04
C ASP A 25 13.50 -11.50 9.94
N GLU A 26 13.42 -11.35 11.27
CA GLU A 26 13.61 -12.46 12.22
C GLU A 26 12.55 -13.55 12.05
N LEU A 27 11.26 -13.16 11.93
CA LEU A 27 10.16 -14.11 11.67
C LEU A 27 10.41 -14.91 10.40
N LEU A 28 10.77 -14.24 9.31
CA LEU A 28 11.03 -14.89 8.04
C LEU A 28 12.26 -15.80 8.10
N SER A 29 13.33 -15.36 8.76
CA SER A 29 14.55 -16.15 8.96
C SER A 29 14.29 -17.43 9.73
N LYS A 30 13.48 -17.40 10.80
CA LYS A 30 13.03 -18.59 11.55
C LYS A 30 12.27 -19.58 10.66
N ASN A 31 11.63 -19.10 9.60
CA ASN A 31 10.92 -19.90 8.60
C ASN A 31 11.80 -20.27 7.37
N ASN A 32 13.11 -19.99 7.41
CA ASN A 32 14.05 -20.17 6.30
C ASN A 32 13.65 -19.38 5.03
N VAL A 33 13.16 -18.17 5.21
CA VAL A 33 12.78 -17.23 4.14
C VAL A 33 13.62 -15.97 4.26
N LYS A 34 14.06 -15.43 3.13
CA LYS A 34 14.70 -14.10 3.04
C LYS A 34 13.75 -13.16 2.28
N TYR A 35 13.42 -12.02 2.89
CA TYR A 35 12.49 -11.05 2.32
C TYR A 35 12.91 -10.58 0.91
N ASP A 36 14.20 -10.28 0.72
CA ASP A 36 14.73 -9.81 -0.57
C ASP A 36 14.58 -10.82 -1.73
N ASN A 37 14.34 -12.09 -1.42
CA ASN A 37 14.10 -13.13 -2.41
C ASN A 37 12.62 -13.25 -2.80
N LEU A 38 11.74 -12.46 -2.20
CA LEU A 38 10.30 -12.49 -2.45
C LEU A 38 9.93 -11.48 -3.54
N GLU A 39 8.93 -11.81 -4.37
CA GLU A 39 8.41 -10.89 -5.39
C GLU A 39 7.84 -9.62 -4.74
N ILE A 40 7.22 -9.75 -3.56
CA ILE A 40 6.68 -8.60 -2.82
C ILE A 40 7.77 -7.64 -2.31
N SER A 41 9.05 -8.06 -2.26
CA SER A 41 10.14 -7.20 -1.80
C SER A 41 10.33 -5.94 -2.65
N GLN A 42 9.89 -5.96 -3.90
CA GLN A 42 9.88 -4.77 -4.77
C GLN A 42 9.02 -3.61 -4.22
N TYR A 43 8.02 -3.92 -3.37
CA TYR A 43 7.15 -2.91 -2.77
C TYR A 43 7.69 -2.42 -1.42
N GLY A 44 8.65 -3.14 -0.79
CA GLY A 44 9.07 -2.94 0.59
C GLY A 44 7.99 -3.35 1.60
N LEU A 45 8.36 -3.48 2.86
CA LEU A 45 7.37 -3.65 3.94
C LEU A 45 6.61 -2.34 4.12
N HIS A 46 5.29 -2.38 3.93
CA HIS A 46 4.45 -1.19 4.00
C HIS A 46 2.99 -1.54 4.31
N TYR A 47 2.28 -0.55 4.84
CA TYR A 47 0.82 -0.53 4.79
C TYR A 47 0.38 0.38 3.64
N THR A 48 -0.55 -0.08 2.82
CA THR A 48 -1.04 0.67 1.66
C THR A 48 -2.09 1.70 2.09
N VAL A 49 -1.77 2.99 1.98
CA VAL A 49 -2.74 4.08 2.16
C VAL A 49 -3.45 4.38 0.84
N LYS A 50 -2.68 4.53 -0.25
CA LYS A 50 -3.22 4.62 -1.62
C LYS A 50 -2.50 3.62 -2.50
N ALA A 51 -3.28 2.73 -3.12
CA ALA A 51 -2.78 1.71 -4.04
C ALA A 51 -2.02 2.33 -5.22
N PRO A 52 -1.10 1.59 -5.87
CA PRO A 52 -0.34 2.08 -7.02
C PRO A 52 -1.24 2.62 -8.13
N PHE A 53 -0.92 3.82 -8.62
CA PHE A 53 -1.64 4.51 -9.68
C PHE A 53 -0.69 5.17 -10.69
N TYR A 54 -1.17 5.41 -11.90
CA TYR A 54 -0.49 6.21 -12.90
C TYR A 54 -0.94 7.66 -12.78
N LEU A 55 0.01 8.59 -13.00
CA LEU A 55 -0.29 10.02 -12.96
C LEU A 55 -1.17 10.40 -14.15
N SER A 56 -2.17 11.24 -13.89
CA SER A 56 -2.98 11.87 -14.93
C SER A 56 -2.09 12.81 -15.77
N HIS A 57 -2.35 12.87 -17.06
CA HIS A 57 -1.65 13.78 -17.98
C HIS A 57 -1.89 15.28 -17.67
N LEU A 58 -2.82 15.58 -16.78
CA LEU A 58 -3.11 16.95 -16.32
C LEU A 58 -2.10 17.44 -15.28
N TYR A 59 -1.28 16.56 -14.73
CA TYR A 59 -0.35 16.85 -13.64
C TYR A 59 1.03 16.28 -13.95
N ASN A 60 2.05 16.90 -13.39
CA ASN A 60 3.42 16.40 -13.37
C ASN A 60 3.84 15.91 -11.98
N GLU A 61 4.99 15.28 -11.88
CA GLU A 61 5.51 14.73 -10.63
C GLU A 61 5.78 15.82 -9.58
N GLU A 62 6.29 16.99 -10.01
CA GLU A 62 6.58 18.11 -9.11
C GLU A 62 5.29 18.61 -8.44
N GLU A 63 4.21 18.75 -9.18
CA GLU A 63 2.90 19.13 -8.64
C GLU A 63 2.38 18.09 -7.63
N LEU A 64 2.56 16.80 -7.91
CA LEU A 64 2.19 15.74 -6.98
C LEU A 64 3.01 15.80 -5.69
N ILE A 65 4.34 16.02 -5.80
CA ILE A 65 5.24 16.16 -4.64
C ILE A 65 4.88 17.40 -3.81
N ASN A 66 4.69 18.54 -4.45
CA ASN A 66 4.32 19.79 -3.78
C ASN A 66 3.00 19.64 -3.05
N SER A 67 2.00 19.04 -3.69
CA SER A 67 0.71 18.77 -3.06
C SER A 67 0.81 17.80 -1.88
N PHE A 68 1.70 16.81 -1.97
CA PHE A 68 1.95 15.89 -0.85
C PHE A 68 2.54 16.65 0.36
N GLN A 69 3.51 17.51 0.14
CA GLN A 69 4.10 18.34 1.20
C GLN A 69 3.07 19.29 1.80
N GLU A 70 2.34 20.02 0.99
CA GLU A 70 1.29 20.96 1.44
C GLU A 70 0.20 20.26 2.25
N TYR A 71 -0.24 19.06 1.84
CA TYR A 71 -1.24 18.28 2.56
C TYR A 71 -0.77 17.98 3.99
N PHE A 72 0.45 17.51 4.17
CA PHE A 72 0.97 17.17 5.49
C PHE A 72 1.34 18.41 6.31
N LEU A 73 1.89 19.45 5.71
CA LEU A 73 2.14 20.73 6.39
C LEU A 73 0.85 21.36 6.94
N SER A 74 -0.21 21.38 6.16
CA SER A 74 -1.52 21.92 6.57
C SER A 74 -2.20 21.08 7.66
N ASN A 75 -1.83 19.83 7.80
CA ASN A 75 -2.40 18.88 8.75
C ASN A 75 -1.45 18.54 9.92
N GLN A 76 -0.33 19.26 10.11
CA GLN A 76 0.69 19.00 11.14
C GLN A 76 0.14 18.87 12.56
N ASN A 77 -0.96 19.56 12.90
CA ASN A 77 -1.61 19.45 14.21
C ASN A 77 -2.32 18.12 14.45
N LYS A 78 -2.46 17.27 13.43
CA LYS A 78 -2.99 15.93 13.55
C LYS A 78 -1.80 14.99 13.80
N SER A 79 -1.40 14.83 15.06
CA SER A 79 -0.38 13.84 15.44
C SER A 79 -0.90 12.45 15.09
N TYR A 80 -0.37 11.89 14.01
CA TYR A 80 -0.73 10.55 13.53
C TYR A 80 0.19 9.45 14.07
N LYS A 81 0.92 9.74 15.16
CA LYS A 81 1.79 8.74 15.80
C LYS A 81 0.93 7.72 16.54
N GLU A 82 0.44 6.76 15.81
CA GLU A 82 -0.34 5.67 16.35
C GLU A 82 0.45 4.37 16.34
N VAL A 83 0.20 3.57 17.36
CA VAL A 83 0.69 2.20 17.47
C VAL A 83 -0.45 1.28 17.06
N PHE A 84 -0.22 0.42 16.08
CA PHE A 84 -1.17 -0.58 15.65
C PHE A 84 -0.87 -1.90 16.34
N ASN A 85 -1.88 -2.54 16.91
CA ASN A 85 -1.72 -3.90 17.41
C ASN A 85 -1.75 -4.88 16.24
N VAL A 86 -0.80 -5.80 16.22
CA VAL A 86 -0.79 -6.93 15.30
C VAL A 86 -1.72 -8.01 15.87
N LEU A 87 -2.72 -8.38 15.10
CA LEU A 87 -3.75 -9.36 15.49
C LEU A 87 -3.31 -10.79 15.20
N GLY A 88 -2.48 -10.96 14.18
CA GLY A 88 -1.96 -12.27 13.78
C GLY A 88 -1.43 -12.29 12.35
N LEU A 89 -1.00 -13.46 11.94
CA LEU A 89 -0.61 -13.74 10.55
C LEU A 89 -1.79 -14.38 9.82
N LYS A 90 -2.13 -13.85 8.66
CA LYS A 90 -3.25 -14.31 7.85
C LYS A 90 -2.80 -14.52 6.40
N LYS A 91 -3.36 -15.51 5.75
CA LYS A 91 -3.18 -15.68 4.31
C LYS A 91 -4.26 -14.88 3.57
N ILE A 92 -3.83 -13.91 2.78
CA ILE A 92 -4.68 -13.08 1.92
C ILE A 92 -4.33 -13.41 0.47
N LYS A 93 -5.21 -14.16 -0.21
CA LYS A 93 -4.93 -14.69 -1.56
C LYS A 93 -3.62 -15.50 -1.57
N ASN A 94 -2.60 -15.01 -2.24
CA ASN A 94 -1.30 -15.69 -2.39
C ASN A 94 -0.21 -15.12 -1.48
N VAL A 95 -0.53 -14.22 -0.56
CA VAL A 95 0.44 -13.62 0.36
C VAL A 95 0.10 -13.92 1.81
N PHE A 96 1.13 -14.05 2.63
CA PHE A 96 1.01 -13.99 4.08
C PHE A 96 1.16 -12.54 4.51
N ALA A 97 0.26 -12.09 5.37
CA ALA A 97 0.21 -10.73 5.84
C ALA A 97 -0.04 -10.68 7.35
N LEU A 98 0.60 -9.76 8.01
CA LEU A 98 0.29 -9.39 9.39
C LEU A 98 -0.96 -8.52 9.38
N GLU A 99 -2.03 -9.02 9.97
CA GLU A 99 -3.29 -8.30 10.15
C GLU A 99 -3.16 -7.35 11.35
N MET A 100 -3.68 -6.14 11.20
CA MET A 100 -3.59 -5.11 12.23
C MET A 100 -4.97 -4.57 12.56
N ASN A 101 -5.14 -4.14 13.81
CA ASN A 101 -6.29 -3.31 14.13
C ASN A 101 -6.09 -1.89 13.54
N SER A 102 -7.18 -1.20 13.38
CA SER A 102 -7.18 0.24 13.10
C SER A 102 -8.16 0.93 14.05
N ASN A 103 -8.07 2.24 14.13
CA ASN A 103 -9.03 3.07 14.81
C ASN A 103 -9.68 4.07 13.83
N GLU A 104 -10.74 4.72 14.26
CA GLU A 104 -11.50 5.66 13.44
C GLU A 104 -10.66 6.83 12.92
N LYS A 105 -9.71 7.35 13.73
CA LYS A 105 -8.85 8.47 13.32
C LYS A 105 -7.92 8.07 12.18
N PHE A 106 -7.32 6.88 12.28
CA PHE A 106 -6.45 6.39 11.22
C PHE A 106 -7.23 6.06 9.95
N ASN A 107 -8.41 5.44 10.10
CA ASN A 107 -9.29 5.18 8.97
C ASN A 107 -9.72 6.47 8.28
N PHE A 108 -10.04 7.51 9.06
CA PHE A 108 -10.36 8.83 8.52
C PHE A 108 -9.17 9.39 7.73
N LEU A 109 -7.95 9.35 8.30
CA LEU A 109 -6.74 9.83 7.63
C LEU A 109 -6.50 9.09 6.30
N CYS A 110 -6.55 7.75 6.31
CA CYS A 110 -6.34 6.96 5.10
C CYS A 110 -7.37 7.31 4.02
N ASN A 111 -8.64 7.43 4.41
CA ASN A 111 -9.72 7.78 3.52
C ASN A 111 -9.59 9.20 2.97
N ASP A 112 -9.14 10.15 3.79
CA ASP A 112 -8.90 11.53 3.39
C ASP A 112 -7.74 11.63 2.40
N ILE A 113 -6.60 11.01 2.71
CA ILE A 113 -5.44 10.92 1.81
C ILE A 113 -5.86 10.28 0.48
N MET A 114 -6.56 9.16 0.54
CA MET A 114 -6.98 8.45 -0.66
C MET A 114 -7.85 9.35 -1.56
N ARG A 115 -8.83 10.06 -1.00
CA ARG A 115 -9.70 10.98 -1.76
C ARG A 115 -8.94 12.20 -2.29
N TYR A 116 -8.10 12.81 -1.45
CA TYR A 116 -7.33 14.00 -1.81
C TYR A 116 -6.40 13.73 -3.00
N PHE A 117 -5.67 12.61 -2.98
CA PHE A 117 -4.73 12.26 -4.04
C PHE A 117 -5.37 11.52 -5.22
N ASP A 118 -6.66 11.24 -5.20
CA ASP A 118 -7.30 10.59 -6.35
C ASP A 118 -7.41 11.49 -7.58
N LEU A 119 -7.42 12.81 -7.40
CA LEU A 119 -7.42 13.76 -8.50
C LEU A 119 -6.16 13.65 -9.39
N TYR A 120 -5.03 13.19 -8.81
CA TYR A 120 -3.77 12.97 -9.54
C TYR A 120 -3.77 11.67 -10.33
N ARG A 121 -4.69 10.76 -10.05
CA ARG A 121 -4.72 9.46 -10.69
C ARG A 121 -5.29 9.55 -12.10
N LYS A 122 -4.61 8.92 -13.07
CA LYS A 122 -5.16 8.66 -14.40
C LYS A 122 -6.42 7.79 -14.26
N THR A 123 -7.50 8.19 -14.89
CA THR A 123 -8.71 7.37 -14.97
C THR A 123 -8.45 6.11 -15.79
N LEU A 124 -9.08 5.02 -15.38
CA LEU A 124 -9.00 3.75 -16.09
C LEU A 124 -9.69 3.85 -17.45
N ASN A 125 -9.04 3.32 -18.48
CA ASN A 125 -9.68 3.15 -19.77
C ASN A 125 -10.35 1.76 -19.87
N GLN A 126 -11.18 1.55 -20.89
CA GLN A 126 -11.93 0.31 -21.07
C GLN A 126 -11.04 -0.94 -21.18
N GLN A 127 -9.85 -0.83 -21.77
CA GLN A 127 -8.92 -1.95 -21.92
C GLN A 127 -8.29 -2.32 -20.56
N GLU A 128 -7.93 -1.34 -19.75
CA GLU A 128 -7.45 -1.52 -18.38
C GLU A 128 -8.53 -2.21 -17.53
N VAL A 129 -9.76 -1.73 -17.60
CA VAL A 129 -10.90 -2.32 -16.90
C VAL A 129 -11.13 -3.78 -17.32
N GLN A 130 -11.13 -4.09 -18.61
CA GLN A 130 -11.32 -5.46 -19.10
C GLN A 130 -10.20 -6.41 -18.67
N LYS A 131 -8.95 -5.94 -18.61
CA LYS A 131 -7.81 -6.70 -18.13
C LYS A 131 -7.93 -6.99 -16.63
N ASP A 132 -8.28 -5.99 -15.85
CA ASP A 132 -8.30 -6.06 -14.40
C ASP A 132 -9.54 -6.80 -13.87
N ILE A 133 -10.67 -6.78 -14.58
CA ILE A 133 -11.84 -7.62 -14.23
C ILE A 133 -11.47 -9.10 -14.16
N LYS A 134 -10.58 -9.57 -15.03
CA LYS A 134 -10.06 -10.94 -14.96
C LYS A 134 -9.20 -11.19 -13.71
N ARG A 135 -8.45 -10.19 -13.29
CA ARG A 135 -7.61 -10.23 -12.08
C ARG A 135 -8.43 -10.18 -10.79
N PHE A 136 -9.51 -9.41 -10.80
CA PHE A 136 -10.43 -9.22 -9.68
C PHE A 136 -11.69 -10.09 -9.80
N SER A 137 -11.56 -11.34 -10.27
CA SER A 137 -12.67 -12.28 -10.27
C SER A 137 -13.29 -12.39 -8.87
N ASN A 138 -14.61 -12.29 -8.79
CA ASN A 138 -15.41 -12.37 -7.58
C ASN A 138 -15.52 -11.08 -6.73
N LEU A 139 -15.39 -9.90 -7.33
CA LEU A 139 -15.79 -8.66 -6.66
C LEU A 139 -17.32 -8.62 -6.47
N THR A 140 -17.74 -8.10 -5.33
CA THR A 140 -19.13 -7.67 -5.13
C THR A 140 -19.44 -6.45 -6.03
N SER A 141 -20.71 -6.13 -6.20
CA SER A 141 -21.11 -4.96 -6.99
C SER A 141 -20.51 -3.66 -6.45
N LEU A 142 -20.43 -3.51 -5.13
CA LEU A 142 -19.88 -2.31 -4.49
C LEU A 142 -18.35 -2.24 -4.62
N GLU A 143 -17.64 -3.36 -4.49
CA GLU A 143 -16.19 -3.42 -4.75
C GLU A 143 -15.89 -3.10 -6.22
N MET A 144 -16.73 -3.56 -7.15
CA MET A 144 -16.60 -3.21 -8.58
C MET A 144 -16.84 -1.72 -8.81
N GLU A 145 -17.83 -1.12 -8.15
CA GLU A 145 -18.08 0.32 -8.19
C GLU A 145 -16.84 1.09 -7.68
N TYR A 146 -16.27 0.69 -6.54
CA TYR A 146 -15.06 1.31 -6.01
C TYR A 146 -13.86 1.18 -6.96
N TYR A 147 -13.71 0.01 -7.58
CA TYR A 147 -12.68 -0.16 -8.60
C TYR A 147 -12.85 0.81 -9.78
N LEU A 148 -14.06 0.97 -10.29
CA LEU A 148 -14.34 1.87 -11.44
C LEU A 148 -14.13 3.35 -11.06
N ILE A 149 -14.55 3.75 -9.87
CA ILE A 149 -14.45 5.15 -9.41
C ILE A 149 -13.01 5.47 -8.97
N TRP A 150 -12.40 4.63 -8.15
CA TRP A 150 -11.15 4.92 -7.43
C TRP A 150 -9.93 4.16 -7.95
N GLY A 151 -10.10 3.25 -8.92
CA GLY A 151 -9.03 2.44 -9.49
C GLY A 151 -8.57 1.28 -8.60
N TYR A 152 -9.22 1.06 -7.44
CA TYR A 152 -8.92 -0.03 -6.52
C TYR A 152 -10.17 -0.48 -5.75
N PRO A 153 -10.46 -1.79 -5.64
CA PRO A 153 -11.73 -2.26 -5.08
C PRO A 153 -11.76 -2.32 -3.55
N TYR A 154 -10.59 -2.49 -2.89
CA TYR A 154 -10.52 -2.74 -1.45
C TYR A 154 -10.25 -1.45 -0.69
N LEU A 155 -11.22 -0.54 -0.69
CA LEU A 155 -11.16 0.77 -0.04
C LEU A 155 -12.24 0.88 1.03
N PHE A 156 -12.13 1.87 1.86
CA PHE A 156 -13.10 2.21 2.91
C PHE A 156 -13.42 1.02 3.79
N GLU A 157 -14.65 0.54 3.82
CA GLU A 157 -15.12 -0.61 4.61
C GLU A 157 -14.51 -1.95 4.16
N PHE A 158 -14.01 -2.04 2.92
CA PHE A 158 -13.33 -3.24 2.40
C PHE A 158 -11.81 -3.22 2.64
N ASN A 159 -11.31 -2.18 3.32
CA ASN A 159 -9.89 -2.09 3.61
C ASN A 159 -9.50 -3.10 4.70
N ASN A 160 -8.76 -4.11 4.31
CA ASN A 160 -8.13 -5.04 5.24
C ASN A 160 -6.80 -4.46 5.70
N HIS A 161 -6.74 -3.98 6.95
CA HIS A 161 -5.52 -3.41 7.50
C HIS A 161 -4.45 -4.49 7.67
N HIS A 162 -3.46 -4.48 6.79
CA HIS A 162 -2.41 -5.50 6.79
C HIS A 162 -1.08 -5.00 6.20
N ILE A 163 -0.02 -5.71 6.58
CA ILE A 163 1.29 -5.62 5.91
C ILE A 163 1.63 -6.99 5.35
N SER A 164 1.82 -7.07 4.04
CA SER A 164 2.28 -8.29 3.37
C SER A 164 3.72 -8.57 3.74
N VAL A 165 4.00 -9.80 4.20
CA VAL A 165 5.33 -10.20 4.67
C VAL A 165 5.95 -11.32 3.84
N SER A 166 5.14 -12.12 3.12
CA SER A 166 5.65 -13.20 2.27
C SER A 166 4.64 -13.60 1.19
N ASP A 167 5.14 -13.96 0.03
CA ASP A 167 4.37 -14.52 -1.11
C ASP A 167 4.79 -15.96 -1.45
N ILE A 168 5.51 -16.63 -0.56
CA ILE A 168 5.86 -18.03 -0.75
C ILE A 168 4.65 -18.96 -0.57
N ALA A 169 4.68 -20.10 -1.26
CA ALA A 169 3.64 -21.11 -1.13
C ALA A 169 3.68 -21.87 0.22
N LYS A 170 4.87 -21.91 0.86
CA LYS A 170 5.10 -22.59 2.13
C LYS A 170 4.44 -21.83 3.28
N GLU A 171 3.79 -22.55 4.18
CA GLU A 171 3.24 -21.99 5.40
C GLU A 171 4.32 -21.33 6.27
N ILE A 172 4.01 -20.16 6.83
CA ILE A 172 4.85 -19.45 7.79
C ILE A 172 4.32 -19.70 9.20
N ILE A 173 5.18 -20.23 10.06
CA ILE A 173 4.87 -20.41 11.48
C ILE A 173 5.05 -19.07 12.17
N PHE A 174 3.97 -18.55 12.75
CA PHE A 174 3.94 -17.29 13.48
C PHE A 174 3.77 -17.55 14.97
N ASP A 175 4.77 -17.17 15.74
CA ASP A 175 4.82 -17.37 17.20
C ASP A 175 4.22 -16.20 18.00
N ASN A 176 3.50 -15.32 17.33
CA ASN A 176 2.97 -14.08 17.91
C ASN A 176 4.04 -13.16 18.54
N SER A 177 5.27 -13.23 18.07
CA SER A 177 6.37 -12.38 18.57
C SER A 177 6.21 -10.90 18.21
N ILE A 178 5.58 -10.60 17.08
CA ILE A 178 5.32 -9.24 16.62
C ILE A 178 3.97 -8.79 17.17
N LYS A 179 3.96 -7.89 18.15
CA LYS A 179 2.73 -7.45 18.84
C LYS A 179 2.20 -6.12 18.31
N SER A 180 3.07 -5.25 17.84
CA SER A 180 2.69 -3.90 17.45
C SER A 180 3.52 -3.39 16.29
N LEU A 181 2.90 -2.55 15.48
CA LEU A 181 3.53 -1.77 14.45
C LEU A 181 3.65 -0.33 14.90
N ASN A 182 4.87 0.18 14.90
CA ASN A 182 5.16 1.60 14.88
C ASN A 182 5.67 1.96 13.48
N TYR A 183 5.26 3.11 12.97
CA TYR A 183 5.72 3.57 11.65
C TYR A 183 6.67 4.77 11.76
N SER A 184 7.50 4.94 10.75
CA SER A 184 8.42 6.08 10.65
C SER A 184 7.70 7.29 10.06
N ASN A 185 7.06 7.12 8.92
CA ASN A 185 6.41 8.19 8.16
C ASN A 185 5.37 7.62 7.18
N ILE A 186 4.59 8.52 6.59
CA ILE A 186 3.82 8.25 5.38
C ILE A 186 4.66 8.77 4.21
N SER A 187 4.83 7.98 3.18
CA SER A 187 5.69 8.31 2.04
C SER A 187 4.93 8.28 0.73
N LEU A 188 5.21 9.26 -0.11
CA LEU A 188 4.93 9.20 -1.53
C LEU A 188 6.00 8.33 -2.20
N MET A 189 5.57 7.28 -2.84
CA MET A 189 6.43 6.27 -3.45
C MET A 189 6.36 6.35 -4.96
N ARG A 190 7.46 6.06 -5.64
CA ARG A 190 7.56 5.99 -7.10
C ARG A 190 8.18 4.67 -7.53
N GLN A 191 7.66 4.11 -8.61
CA GLN A 191 8.21 2.95 -9.30
C GLN A 191 8.45 3.29 -10.76
N ASP A 192 9.68 3.16 -11.24
CA ASP A 192 10.08 3.58 -12.59
C ASP A 192 9.80 2.54 -13.67
N SER A 193 9.67 1.27 -13.30
CA SER A 193 9.34 0.17 -14.22
C SER A 193 8.69 -0.98 -13.47
N LEU A 194 8.10 -1.93 -14.19
CA LEU A 194 7.41 -3.09 -13.60
C LEU A 194 8.30 -3.89 -12.63
N ASN A 195 9.60 -3.97 -12.91
CA ASN A 195 10.55 -4.78 -12.16
C ASN A 195 11.42 -3.95 -11.19
N SER A 196 11.23 -2.64 -11.12
CA SER A 196 11.97 -1.80 -10.17
C SER A 196 11.30 -1.80 -8.80
N LYS A 197 12.09 -1.56 -7.76
CA LYS A 197 11.55 -1.33 -6.42
C LYS A 197 10.82 0.02 -6.35
N PHE A 198 9.82 0.11 -5.48
CA PHE A 198 9.27 1.40 -5.09
C PHE A 198 10.29 2.15 -4.23
N ILE A 199 10.54 3.40 -4.57
CA ILE A 199 11.42 4.30 -3.81
C ILE A 199 10.61 5.45 -3.22
N SER A 200 10.96 5.89 -2.02
CA SER A 200 10.36 7.08 -1.40
C SER A 200 10.91 8.32 -2.07
N ILE A 201 10.03 9.16 -2.63
CA ILE A 201 10.39 10.44 -3.26
C ILE A 201 9.98 11.64 -2.41
N CYS A 202 9.06 11.44 -1.45
CA CYS A 202 8.66 12.46 -0.48
C CYS A 202 8.14 11.79 0.80
N LYS A 203 8.29 12.47 1.95
CA LYS A 203 7.87 11.99 3.27
C LYS A 203 7.01 13.03 3.97
N SER A 204 6.16 12.57 4.90
CA SER A 204 5.23 13.40 5.67
C SER A 204 5.88 14.19 6.82
N ASP A 205 7.16 13.99 7.11
CA ASP A 205 7.97 14.57 8.19
C ASP A 205 8.95 15.63 7.69
#